data_740113ccc8d6852b164144fad47c690e
#
_entry.id   740113ccc8d6852b164144fad47c690e
#
_cell.length_a   1.000
_cell.length_b   1.000
_cell.length_c   1.000
_cell.angle_alpha   90.00
_cell.angle_beta   90.00
_cell.angle_gamma   90.00
#
_symmetry.space_group_name_H-M   'P 1'
#
loop_
_entity.id
_entity.type
_entity.pdbx_description
1 polymer ?
#
loop_
_entity_poly.entity_id
_entity_poly.type
_entity_poly.pdbx_seq_one_letter_code
_entity_poly.pdbx_strand_id
1 'polypeptide(L)'
;MENTENKNNAPLPSSPTPEDESFSRKFKQKRHKRPFALVFLLVALGAAICALVYFALYETGHIHVVKELDNGAIFSGYWKMGEPFGEGVLVTKNGRLYEGVWDDEGNLNSGVVIANEFTYMGGLKDYLPQGYGSCHYKNGIRYHGFWENGKKNGLGKLTTPKGEVAFGEWKAGELPPVEGQQYKTGEKVYGIDVSNHQYTIDWEQLALYADSLGTVAAKTKSSPFVQPVLFAIIKSTEGVDWQAETFKRNFEEAKRCGIVRGAYHFLRLSDIDGQIKNFIDHTVLEPGDLPPVLDMELDKKLMAKNKDLACEYAHKWLDAVEKHYGVKPMLYTYDSYYNDYLKGKGFDDYDFFIARYHEDQPRVPHLEIWQFTEDGYAGGITTTVDLDIFTGDYKTFDQFVEEKGIPDRPI
;
A
#
# COMPACT_ATOMS: atom_id res chain seq x y z
N MET A 1 -13.59 99.88 11.98
CA MET A 1 -14.68 100.15 11.04
C MET A 1 -15.52 98.90 11.04
N GLU A 2 -16.58 99.14 11.75
CA GLU A 2 -18.01 98.95 11.49
C GLU A 2 -18.43 97.46 11.46
N ASN A 3 -19.09 97.03 12.49
CA ASN A 3 -20.54 97.02 12.74
C ASN A 3 -21.33 96.27 11.70
N THR A 4 -22.00 95.21 12.06
CA THR A 4 -23.42 95.31 12.42
C THR A 4 -23.93 93.98 12.99
N GLU A 5 -24.64 94.11 14.08
CA GLU A 5 -25.58 93.18 14.71
C GLU A 5 -26.64 92.68 13.71
N ASN A 6 -27.11 91.46 13.87
CA ASN A 6 -28.57 91.32 13.94
C ASN A 6 -28.99 90.05 14.71
N LYS A 7 -29.84 90.38 15.70
CA LYS A 7 -30.60 89.46 16.55
C LYS A 7 -31.69 88.79 15.72
N ASN A 8 -31.89 87.51 15.95
CA ASN A 8 -33.25 86.99 15.89
C ASN A 8 -33.45 85.97 16.99
N ASN A 9 -34.13 86.40 17.98
CA ASN A 9 -34.80 85.65 19.05
C ASN A 9 -35.92 84.80 18.39
N ALA A 10 -35.84 83.51 18.41
CA ALA A 10 -37.00 82.64 18.28
C ALA A 10 -37.43 82.13 19.68
N PRO A 11 -38.72 82.11 19.97
CA PRO A 11 -39.19 81.73 21.30
C PRO A 11 -39.02 80.22 21.54
N LEU A 12 -38.71 79.89 22.77
CA LEU A 12 -38.67 78.52 23.29
C LEU A 12 -40.01 77.81 23.05
N PRO A 13 -40.00 76.53 22.59
CA PRO A 13 -41.29 75.82 22.48
C PRO A 13 -41.85 75.52 23.85
N SER A 14 -43.14 75.76 23.95
CA SER A 14 -44.00 75.52 25.14
C SER A 14 -43.95 74.06 25.56
N SER A 15 -44.06 73.78 26.85
CA SER A 15 -44.18 72.48 27.47
C SER A 15 -45.19 71.58 26.74
N PRO A 16 -44.85 70.26 26.47
CA PRO A 16 -45.73 69.35 25.74
C PRO A 16 -47.09 69.19 26.45
N THR A 17 -48.16 69.17 25.64
CA THR A 17 -49.53 68.95 26.10
C THR A 17 -49.74 67.48 26.53
N PRO A 18 -50.75 67.17 27.36
CA PRO A 18 -51.03 65.81 27.82
C PRO A 18 -51.30 64.82 26.72
N GLU A 19 -51.65 65.25 25.53
CA GLU A 19 -51.79 64.37 24.30
C GLU A 19 -50.45 63.93 23.71
N ASP A 20 -49.43 64.78 23.76
CA ASP A 20 -48.08 64.45 23.29
C ASP A 20 -47.40 63.43 24.22
N GLU A 21 -47.68 63.49 25.52
CA GLU A 21 -47.19 62.44 26.44
C GLU A 21 -47.91 61.14 26.28
N SER A 22 -49.17 61.11 25.86
CA SER A 22 -49.91 59.88 25.61
C SER A 22 -49.44 59.17 24.34
N PHE A 23 -49.02 59.91 23.31
CA PHE A 23 -48.49 59.39 22.07
C PHE A 23 -47.05 58.82 22.26
N SER A 24 -46.25 59.52 23.05
CA SER A 24 -44.90 59.08 23.42
C SER A 24 -44.91 57.77 24.26
N ARG A 25 -45.93 57.60 25.13
CA ARG A 25 -46.09 56.39 25.94
C ARG A 25 -46.55 55.18 25.14
N LYS A 26 -47.30 55.36 24.04
CA LYS A 26 -47.74 54.24 23.15
C LYS A 26 -46.63 53.68 22.31
N PHE A 27 -45.57 54.40 22.03
CA PHE A 27 -44.39 53.88 21.29
C PHE A 27 -43.30 53.29 22.18
N LYS A 28 -43.37 53.39 23.48
CA LYS A 28 -42.44 52.80 24.45
C LYS A 28 -42.79 51.35 24.85
N GLN A 29 -43.88 50.79 24.32
CA GLN A 29 -44.26 49.42 24.61
C GLN A 29 -43.97 48.50 23.42
N LYS A 30 -43.02 47.62 23.68
CA LYS A 30 -42.53 46.41 23.02
C LYS A 30 -41.17 46.56 22.35
N ARG A 31 -40.15 46.99 23.12
CA ARG A 31 -38.88 46.27 22.96
C ARG A 31 -39.11 44.86 23.51
N HIS A 32 -39.48 43.95 22.61
CA HIS A 32 -39.35 42.52 22.89
C HIS A 32 -37.90 42.31 23.31
N LYS A 33 -37.68 42.08 24.59
CA LYS A 33 -36.52 41.33 25.06
C LYS A 33 -36.61 39.99 24.38
N ARG A 34 -36.22 39.93 23.10
CA ARG A 34 -35.98 38.66 22.43
C ARG A 34 -34.85 38.01 23.19
N PRO A 35 -35.06 36.82 23.59
CA PRO A 35 -34.38 36.30 24.75
C PRO A 35 -32.94 35.95 24.35
N PHE A 36 -32.00 36.63 24.96
CA PHE A 36 -30.66 36.08 25.14
C PHE A 36 -30.75 34.58 25.53
N ALA A 37 -31.78 34.22 26.30
CA ALA A 37 -32.11 32.84 26.64
C ALA A 37 -32.39 31.92 25.44
N LEU A 38 -33.12 32.40 24.39
CA LEU A 38 -33.37 31.56 23.19
C LEU A 38 -32.12 31.38 22.34
N VAL A 39 -31.30 32.45 22.21
CA VAL A 39 -30.01 32.33 21.49
C VAL A 39 -29.07 31.44 22.27
N PHE A 40 -29.00 31.58 23.58
CA PHE A 40 -28.21 30.71 24.45
C PHE A 40 -28.68 29.26 24.40
N LEU A 41 -29.98 29.01 24.38
CA LEU A 41 -30.57 27.69 24.26
C LEU A 41 -30.22 27.03 22.88
N LEU A 42 -30.28 27.82 21.80
CA LEU A 42 -29.93 27.33 20.45
C LEU A 42 -28.43 27.02 20.33
N VAL A 43 -27.57 27.84 20.92
CA VAL A 43 -26.12 27.58 20.96
C VAL A 43 -25.82 26.36 21.83
N ALA A 44 -26.46 26.21 22.98
CA ALA A 44 -26.31 25.06 23.86
C ALA A 44 -26.81 23.76 23.18
N LEU A 45 -27.95 23.83 22.47
CA LEU A 45 -28.48 22.71 21.69
C LEU A 45 -27.55 22.35 20.52
N GLY A 46 -27.02 23.33 19.79
CA GLY A 46 -26.02 23.12 18.75
C GLY A 46 -24.76 22.47 19.28
N ALA A 47 -24.23 22.92 20.41
CA ALA A 47 -23.09 22.32 21.08
C ALA A 47 -23.37 20.87 21.53
N ALA A 48 -24.57 20.61 22.07
CA ALA A 48 -24.98 19.24 22.43
C ALA A 48 -25.08 18.30 21.22
N ILE A 49 -25.64 18.78 20.10
CA ILE A 49 -25.72 18.04 18.86
C ILE A 49 -24.29 17.74 18.30
N CYS A 50 -23.41 18.74 18.29
CA CYS A 50 -22.02 18.56 17.89
C CYS A 50 -21.31 17.54 18.79
N ALA A 51 -21.52 17.58 20.10
CA ALA A 51 -20.95 16.61 21.02
C ALA A 51 -21.50 15.19 20.80
N LEU A 52 -22.80 15.05 20.52
CA LEU A 52 -23.40 13.76 20.18
C LEU A 52 -22.89 13.21 18.84
N VAL A 53 -22.75 14.05 17.82
CA VAL A 53 -22.16 13.68 16.53
C VAL A 53 -20.70 13.28 16.71
N TYR A 54 -19.92 14.07 17.43
CA TYR A 54 -18.53 13.73 17.75
C TYR A 54 -18.43 12.38 18.48
N PHE A 55 -19.26 12.17 19.50
CA PHE A 55 -19.30 10.91 20.24
C PHE A 55 -19.68 9.72 19.34
N ALA A 56 -20.71 9.89 18.49
CA ALA A 56 -21.11 8.87 17.53
C ALA A 56 -19.99 8.53 16.54
N LEU A 57 -19.29 9.53 16.00
CA LEU A 57 -18.16 9.34 15.11
C LEU A 57 -16.96 8.67 15.81
N TYR A 58 -16.74 8.99 17.09
CA TYR A 58 -15.70 8.36 17.92
C TYR A 58 -16.02 6.88 18.18
N GLU A 59 -17.25 6.55 18.58
CA GLU A 59 -17.69 5.17 18.84
C GLU A 59 -17.77 4.29 17.56
N THR A 60 -17.95 4.91 16.41
CA THR A 60 -18.02 4.21 15.11
C THR A 60 -16.67 4.11 14.37
N GLY A 61 -15.59 4.61 14.97
CA GLY A 61 -14.26 4.52 14.38
C GLY A 61 -13.99 5.49 13.24
N HIS A 62 -14.67 6.66 13.21
CA HIS A 62 -14.49 7.68 12.17
C HIS A 62 -13.63 8.86 12.63
N ILE A 63 -13.07 8.81 13.83
CA ILE A 63 -12.23 9.88 14.37
C ILE A 63 -10.83 9.36 14.64
N HIS A 64 -9.86 10.05 14.05
CA HIS A 64 -8.45 9.82 14.34
C HIS A 64 -8.10 10.46 15.68
N VAL A 65 -7.42 9.70 16.54
CA VAL A 65 -6.99 10.14 17.88
C VAL A 65 -5.49 9.95 18.08
N VAL A 66 -4.92 10.72 18.99
CA VAL A 66 -3.62 10.40 19.61
C VAL A 66 -3.89 10.19 21.09
N LYS A 67 -3.65 8.99 21.59
CA LYS A 67 -4.03 8.57 22.93
C LYS A 67 -2.90 7.83 23.64
N GLU A 68 -2.62 8.21 24.86
CA GLU A 68 -1.77 7.44 25.76
C GLU A 68 -2.62 6.32 26.40
N LEU A 69 -2.12 5.08 26.32
CA LEU A 69 -2.72 3.89 26.89
C LEU A 69 -2.25 3.68 28.34
N ASP A 70 -2.97 2.87 29.12
CA ASP A 70 -2.68 2.62 30.56
C ASP A 70 -1.27 2.06 30.79
N ASN A 71 -0.68 1.39 29.82
CA ASN A 71 0.69 0.87 29.85
C ASN A 71 1.76 1.89 29.46
N GLY A 72 1.37 3.15 29.17
CA GLY A 72 2.23 4.23 28.73
C GLY A 72 2.68 4.15 27.27
N ALA A 73 2.04 3.33 26.45
CA ALA A 73 2.19 3.36 25.00
C ALA A 73 1.32 4.50 24.41
N ILE A 74 1.73 5.04 23.27
CA ILE A 74 0.99 6.08 22.55
C ILE A 74 0.45 5.48 21.27
N PHE A 75 -0.88 5.52 21.10
CA PHE A 75 -1.55 5.14 19.86
C PHE A 75 -1.95 6.39 19.08
N SER A 76 -1.71 6.37 17.78
CA SER A 76 -2.15 7.38 16.81
C SER A 76 -2.87 6.69 15.67
N GLY A 77 -4.17 6.88 15.53
CA GLY A 77 -4.98 6.17 14.56
C GLY A 77 -6.46 6.31 14.85
N TYR A 78 -7.27 5.48 14.22
CA TYR A 78 -8.71 5.43 14.47
C TYR A 78 -9.02 4.71 15.78
N TRP A 79 -10.11 5.10 16.41
CA TRP A 79 -10.53 4.57 17.71
C TRP A 79 -12.00 4.20 17.68
N LYS A 80 -12.35 2.99 18.15
CA LYS A 80 -13.71 2.48 18.13
C LYS A 80 -14.00 1.73 19.42
N MET A 81 -15.12 2.07 20.08
CA MET A 81 -15.65 1.38 21.26
C MET A 81 -14.61 1.13 22.40
N GLY A 82 -13.64 2.04 22.54
CA GLY A 82 -12.61 1.91 23.58
C GLY A 82 -11.29 1.29 23.15
N GLU A 83 -11.16 0.81 21.91
CA GLU A 83 -10.00 0.10 21.38
C GLU A 83 -9.43 0.75 20.11
N PRO A 84 -8.16 0.52 19.76
CA PRO A 84 -7.60 0.85 18.46
C PRO A 84 -8.42 0.20 17.33
N PHE A 85 -8.57 0.91 16.21
CA PHE A 85 -9.34 0.44 15.06
C PHE A 85 -8.76 0.99 13.76
N GLY A 86 -8.85 0.22 12.65
CA GLY A 86 -8.40 0.65 11.34
C GLY A 86 -6.90 0.97 11.31
N GLU A 87 -6.48 1.82 10.39
CA GLU A 87 -5.09 2.22 10.26
C GLU A 87 -4.59 3.01 11.48
N GLY A 88 -3.36 2.70 11.91
CA GLY A 88 -2.78 3.39 13.04
C GLY A 88 -1.33 3.01 13.31
N VAL A 89 -0.75 3.73 14.27
CA VAL A 89 0.62 3.53 14.78
C VAL A 89 0.57 3.47 16.31
N LEU A 90 1.19 2.45 16.87
CA LEU A 90 1.39 2.30 18.31
C LEU A 90 2.86 2.40 18.65
N VAL A 91 3.25 3.34 19.50
CA VAL A 91 4.61 3.47 20.01
C VAL A 91 4.62 3.07 21.48
N THR A 92 5.37 2.01 21.80
CA THR A 92 5.49 1.54 23.17
C THR A 92 6.46 2.42 23.98
N LYS A 93 6.38 2.35 25.31
CA LYS A 93 7.24 3.11 26.23
C LYS A 93 8.75 2.86 26.02
N ASN A 94 9.13 1.69 25.51
CA ASN A 94 10.52 1.33 25.18
C ASN A 94 10.91 1.69 23.74
N GLY A 95 10.06 2.46 23.02
CA GLY A 95 10.35 2.99 21.69
C GLY A 95 10.12 2.00 20.53
N ARG A 96 9.49 0.83 20.78
CA ARG A 96 9.08 -0.05 19.69
C ARG A 96 7.83 0.51 19.02
N LEU A 97 7.86 0.58 17.71
CA LEU A 97 6.75 1.04 16.88
C LEU A 97 6.05 -0.16 16.24
N TYR A 98 4.73 -0.11 16.20
CA TYR A 98 3.86 -1.02 15.46
C TYR A 98 2.98 -0.20 14.53
N GLU A 99 2.95 -0.54 13.27
CA GLU A 99 2.15 0.11 12.24
C GLU A 99 1.33 -0.93 11.48
N GLY A 100 0.06 -0.67 11.26
CA GLY A 100 -0.82 -1.58 10.53
C GLY A 100 -2.29 -1.25 10.70
N VAL A 101 -3.14 -2.27 10.49
CA VAL A 101 -4.59 -2.15 10.56
C VAL A 101 -5.11 -2.97 11.73
N TRP A 102 -5.76 -2.31 12.67
CA TRP A 102 -6.41 -2.93 13.83
C TRP A 102 -7.81 -3.39 13.46
N ASP A 103 -8.17 -4.60 13.87
CA ASP A 103 -9.50 -5.17 13.66
C ASP A 103 -10.57 -4.59 14.61
N ASP A 104 -11.81 -5.09 14.50
CA ASP A 104 -12.95 -4.67 15.34
C ASP A 104 -12.77 -4.99 16.82
N GLU A 105 -11.92 -5.95 17.17
CA GLU A 105 -11.58 -6.34 18.53
C GLU A 105 -10.34 -5.63 19.09
N GLY A 106 -9.73 -4.70 18.29
CA GLY A 106 -8.53 -3.96 18.69
C GLY A 106 -7.22 -4.76 18.56
N ASN A 107 -7.20 -5.85 17.78
CA ASN A 107 -6.00 -6.64 17.56
C ASN A 107 -5.26 -6.16 16.29
N LEU A 108 -3.94 -6.14 16.35
CA LEU A 108 -3.08 -5.98 15.20
C LEU A 108 -2.66 -7.37 14.70
N ASN A 109 -3.32 -7.87 13.67
CA ASN A 109 -3.08 -9.22 13.13
C ASN A 109 -1.95 -9.27 12.09
N SER A 110 -1.54 -8.13 11.57
CA SER A 110 -0.39 -7.99 10.68
C SER A 110 0.08 -6.55 10.65
N GLY A 111 1.34 -6.34 10.27
CA GLY A 111 1.88 -4.99 10.15
C GLY A 111 3.40 -4.95 10.15
N VAL A 112 3.91 -3.73 10.32
CA VAL A 112 5.33 -3.44 10.46
C VAL A 112 5.66 -3.25 11.94
N VAL A 113 6.74 -3.88 12.40
CA VAL A 113 7.29 -3.67 13.74
C VAL A 113 8.69 -3.11 13.61
N ILE A 114 8.92 -1.89 14.08
CA ILE A 114 10.24 -1.27 14.12
C ILE A 114 10.76 -1.29 15.55
N ALA A 115 11.89 -1.94 15.75
CA ALA A 115 12.61 -2.00 17.02
C ALA A 115 14.05 -1.54 16.82
N ASN A 116 14.78 -1.35 17.95
CA ASN A 116 16.17 -0.91 17.88
C ASN A 116 17.07 -1.86 17.09
N GLU A 117 16.77 -3.15 17.09
CA GLU A 117 17.65 -4.19 16.53
C GLU A 117 17.12 -4.77 15.22
N PHE A 118 15.85 -4.54 14.88
CA PHE A 118 15.24 -5.13 13.70
C PHE A 118 14.02 -4.34 13.21
N THR A 119 13.69 -4.54 11.93
CA THR A 119 12.39 -4.25 11.33
C THR A 119 11.76 -5.57 10.93
N TYR A 120 10.52 -5.82 11.37
CA TYR A 120 9.73 -6.98 10.99
C TYR A 120 8.51 -6.53 10.20
N MET A 121 8.12 -7.31 9.19
CA MET A 121 6.89 -7.13 8.42
C MET A 121 6.22 -8.49 8.25
N GLY A 122 4.95 -8.59 8.56
CA GLY A 122 4.22 -9.86 8.45
C GLY A 122 3.12 -10.04 9.48
N GLY A 123 2.67 -11.28 9.65
CA GLY A 123 1.63 -11.66 10.60
C GLY A 123 2.02 -11.39 12.05
N LEU A 124 1.07 -10.98 12.84
CA LEU A 124 1.23 -10.66 14.26
C LEU A 124 0.12 -11.34 15.08
N LYS A 125 0.47 -11.71 16.30
CA LYS A 125 -0.48 -12.13 17.33
C LYS A 125 0.03 -11.64 18.68
N ASP A 126 -0.80 -10.96 19.43
CA ASP A 126 -0.42 -10.36 20.72
C ASP A 126 0.85 -9.50 20.59
N TYR A 127 0.98 -8.74 19.48
CA TYR A 127 2.16 -7.92 19.13
C TYR A 127 3.46 -8.70 18.94
N LEU A 128 3.40 -10.01 18.75
CA LEU A 128 4.54 -10.87 18.44
C LEU A 128 4.44 -11.40 17.00
N PRO A 129 5.57 -11.55 16.29
CA PRO A 129 5.61 -12.24 15.00
C PRO A 129 4.90 -13.59 15.03
N GLN A 130 3.97 -13.78 14.11
CA GLN A 130 3.15 -14.98 13.97
C GLN A 130 2.83 -15.24 12.48
N GLY A 131 2.81 -16.51 12.04
CA GLY A 131 2.59 -16.84 10.64
C GLY A 131 3.78 -16.47 9.76
N TYR A 132 3.56 -16.15 8.48
CA TYR A 132 4.63 -15.78 7.57
C TYR A 132 5.05 -14.31 7.77
N GLY A 133 6.36 -14.03 7.63
CA GLY A 133 6.87 -12.67 7.71
C GLY A 133 8.37 -12.55 7.46
N SER A 134 8.78 -11.31 7.21
CA SER A 134 10.16 -10.90 6.94
C SER A 134 10.74 -10.16 8.12
N CYS A 135 12.01 -10.39 8.43
CA CYS A 135 12.72 -9.67 9.48
C CYS A 135 14.10 -9.24 8.99
N HIS A 136 14.36 -7.93 9.04
CA HIS A 136 15.63 -7.32 8.71
C HIS A 136 16.30 -6.85 9.99
N TYR A 137 17.43 -7.46 10.35
CA TYR A 137 18.22 -7.09 11.51
C TYR A 137 19.23 -6.00 11.18
N LYS A 138 19.50 -5.08 12.09
CA LYS A 138 20.49 -3.99 11.91
C LYS A 138 21.89 -4.48 11.54
N ASN A 139 22.25 -5.69 11.93
CA ASN A 139 23.52 -6.31 11.55
C ASN A 139 23.52 -6.85 10.11
N GLY A 140 22.46 -6.58 9.32
CA GLY A 140 22.30 -6.98 7.93
C GLY A 140 21.86 -8.43 7.73
N ILE A 141 21.57 -9.18 8.80
CA ILE A 141 20.93 -10.49 8.69
C ILE A 141 19.47 -10.29 8.29
N ARG A 142 18.98 -11.13 7.39
CA ARG A 142 17.58 -11.17 6.99
C ARG A 142 17.00 -12.55 7.21
N TYR A 143 15.73 -12.59 7.61
CA TYR A 143 14.98 -13.83 7.71
C TYR A 143 13.63 -13.67 7.02
N HIS A 144 13.28 -14.62 6.18
CA HIS A 144 11.96 -14.73 5.55
C HIS A 144 11.43 -16.13 5.84
N GLY A 145 10.24 -16.23 6.40
CA GLY A 145 9.68 -17.52 6.76
C GLY A 145 8.65 -17.44 7.86
N PHE A 146 8.35 -18.62 8.42
CA PHE A 146 7.31 -18.76 9.43
C PHE A 146 7.80 -18.42 10.83
N TRP A 147 6.87 -17.87 11.61
CA TRP A 147 7.04 -17.43 12.98
C TRP A 147 5.96 -18.00 13.88
N GLU A 148 6.30 -18.26 15.10
CA GLU A 148 5.38 -18.63 16.15
C GLU A 148 5.80 -17.98 17.48
N ASN A 149 4.90 -17.20 18.09
CA ASN A 149 5.15 -16.53 19.37
C ASN A 149 6.46 -15.71 19.37
N GLY A 150 6.75 -14.99 18.30
CA GLY A 150 7.94 -14.14 18.16
C GLY A 150 9.24 -14.88 17.84
N LYS A 151 9.19 -16.18 17.57
CA LYS A 151 10.36 -17.00 17.24
C LYS A 151 10.20 -17.58 15.84
N LYS A 152 11.31 -17.72 15.12
CA LYS A 152 11.36 -18.45 13.85
C LYS A 152 10.88 -19.89 14.11
N ASN A 153 9.84 -20.31 13.39
CA ASN A 153 9.26 -21.64 13.58
C ASN A 153 8.55 -22.10 12.30
N GLY A 154 8.94 -23.24 11.75
CA GLY A 154 8.52 -23.69 10.43
C GLY A 154 9.54 -23.36 9.34
N LEU A 155 9.13 -23.44 8.08
CA LEU A 155 10.02 -23.21 6.95
C LEU A 155 10.46 -21.76 6.88
N GLY A 156 11.76 -21.55 6.62
CA GLY A 156 12.29 -20.20 6.50
C GLY A 156 13.72 -20.15 6.01
N LYS A 157 14.07 -19.00 5.48
CA LYS A 157 15.38 -18.67 4.92
C LYS A 157 16.02 -17.53 5.70
N LEU A 158 17.23 -17.76 6.19
CA LEU A 158 18.06 -16.72 6.77
C LEU A 158 19.23 -16.42 5.84
N THR A 159 19.46 -15.14 5.57
CA THR A 159 20.60 -14.67 4.76
C THR A 159 21.49 -13.77 5.62
N THR A 160 22.79 -14.03 5.59
CA THR A 160 23.78 -13.18 6.26
C THR A 160 24.20 -12.01 5.37
N PRO A 161 24.84 -10.94 5.94
CA PRO A 161 25.38 -9.84 5.12
C PRO A 161 26.47 -10.26 4.13
N LYS A 162 27.03 -11.46 4.29
CA LYS A 162 28.02 -12.04 3.36
C LYS A 162 27.38 -12.88 2.26
N GLY A 163 26.02 -12.96 2.23
CA GLY A 163 25.29 -13.79 1.27
C GLY A 163 25.22 -15.28 1.66
N GLU A 164 25.68 -15.66 2.87
CA GLU A 164 25.52 -17.04 3.34
C GLU A 164 24.04 -17.30 3.65
N VAL A 165 23.52 -18.42 3.20
CA VAL A 165 22.10 -18.77 3.33
C VAL A 165 21.93 -20.01 4.20
N ALA A 166 21.04 -19.93 5.18
CA ALA A 166 20.54 -21.06 5.95
C ALA A 166 19.03 -21.21 5.70
N PHE A 167 18.64 -22.33 5.11
CA PHE A 167 17.24 -22.63 4.78
C PHE A 167 16.83 -23.97 5.40
N GLY A 168 15.61 -24.05 5.89
CA GLY A 168 15.06 -25.27 6.45
C GLY A 168 13.91 -25.04 7.42
N GLU A 169 13.52 -26.11 8.14
CA GLU A 169 12.46 -26.08 9.14
C GLU A 169 13.02 -25.61 10.50
N TRP A 170 12.71 -24.39 10.87
CA TRP A 170 13.12 -23.78 12.12
C TRP A 170 12.25 -24.26 13.28
N LYS A 171 12.84 -24.38 14.47
CA LYS A 171 12.14 -24.77 15.70
C LYS A 171 12.56 -23.83 16.85
N ALA A 172 11.61 -23.08 17.37
CA ALA A 172 11.80 -22.18 18.51
C ALA A 172 12.96 -21.17 18.35
N GLY A 173 13.27 -20.74 17.13
CA GLY A 173 14.34 -19.78 16.81
C GLY A 173 15.64 -20.39 16.30
N GLU A 174 15.78 -21.70 16.36
CA GLU A 174 16.97 -22.45 15.93
C GLU A 174 16.67 -23.27 14.65
N LEU A 175 17.66 -23.39 13.79
CA LEU A 175 17.62 -24.33 12.66
C LEU A 175 18.30 -25.63 13.13
N PRO A 176 17.55 -26.73 13.37
CA PRO A 176 18.14 -27.98 13.73
C PRO A 176 19.10 -28.48 12.65
N PRO A 177 20.25 -29.07 13.01
CA PRO A 177 21.14 -29.69 12.03
C PRO A 177 20.41 -30.86 11.35
N VAL A 178 20.32 -30.82 10.02
CA VAL A 178 19.80 -31.93 9.22
C VAL A 178 20.99 -32.75 8.74
N GLU A 179 21.09 -33.99 9.15
CA GLU A 179 22.17 -34.90 8.74
C GLU A 179 22.17 -35.01 7.20
N GLY A 180 23.29 -34.62 6.57
CA GLY A 180 23.53 -34.82 5.16
C GLY A 180 23.06 -33.72 4.20
N GLN A 181 22.47 -32.64 4.66
CA GLN A 181 22.01 -31.56 3.80
C GLN A 181 22.83 -30.28 3.97
N GLN A 182 23.72 -30.02 3.01
CA GLN A 182 24.23 -28.67 2.78
C GLN A 182 23.29 -28.00 1.77
N TYR A 183 22.37 -27.16 2.24
CA TYR A 183 21.59 -26.30 1.36
C TYR A 183 22.49 -25.21 0.79
N LYS A 184 23.03 -25.44 -0.39
CA LYS A 184 23.51 -24.36 -1.24
C LYS A 184 22.32 -23.78 -1.98
N THR A 185 21.46 -23.10 -1.27
CA THR A 185 20.42 -22.30 -1.92
C THR A 185 21.10 -21.16 -2.62
N GLY A 186 20.99 -21.11 -3.94
CA GLY A 186 21.46 -19.97 -4.72
C GLY A 186 20.83 -18.68 -4.19
N GLU A 187 21.51 -17.58 -4.35
CA GLU A 187 21.14 -16.22 -3.94
C GLU A 187 19.93 -15.68 -4.71
N LYS A 188 19.20 -16.53 -5.43
CA LYS A 188 18.09 -16.11 -6.29
C LYS A 188 16.90 -15.59 -5.46
N VAL A 189 16.40 -14.46 -5.90
CA VAL A 189 15.19 -13.83 -5.38
C VAL A 189 14.03 -14.26 -6.26
N TYR A 190 13.10 -15.04 -5.69
CA TYR A 190 11.95 -15.56 -6.42
C TYR A 190 10.71 -14.73 -6.16
N GLY A 191 9.91 -14.57 -7.20
CA GLY A 191 8.60 -13.95 -7.18
C GLY A 191 7.57 -14.75 -7.97
N ILE A 192 6.39 -14.20 -8.01
CA ILE A 192 5.28 -14.67 -8.86
C ILE A 192 4.59 -13.47 -9.47
N ASP A 193 3.93 -13.67 -10.62
CA ASP A 193 2.90 -12.77 -11.04
C ASP A 193 1.54 -13.48 -11.13
N VAL A 194 0.49 -12.74 -10.77
CA VAL A 194 -0.84 -13.32 -10.57
C VAL A 194 -1.95 -12.40 -11.09
N SER A 195 -3.05 -13.03 -11.46
CA SER A 195 -4.26 -12.37 -11.92
C SER A 195 -5.50 -13.01 -11.29
N ASN A 196 -6.68 -12.73 -11.83
CA ASN A 196 -7.91 -13.44 -11.45
C ASN A 196 -7.87 -14.95 -11.73
N HIS A 197 -6.93 -15.41 -12.59
CA HIS A 197 -6.79 -16.85 -12.93
C HIS A 197 -6.35 -17.70 -11.73
N GLN A 198 -5.64 -17.11 -10.76
CA GLN A 198 -5.24 -17.79 -9.54
C GLN A 198 -6.34 -17.83 -8.47
N TYR A 199 -7.47 -17.19 -8.71
CA TYR A 199 -8.63 -17.15 -7.80
C TYR A 199 -8.26 -16.71 -6.37
N THR A 200 -8.54 -17.55 -5.40
CA THR A 200 -8.20 -17.33 -3.99
C THR A 200 -6.83 -17.93 -3.70
N ILE A 201 -5.89 -17.09 -3.32
CA ILE A 201 -4.54 -17.47 -2.90
C ILE A 201 -4.49 -17.53 -1.38
N ASP A 202 -3.91 -18.60 -0.84
CA ASP A 202 -3.52 -18.70 0.56
C ASP A 202 -2.10 -18.17 0.71
N TRP A 203 -1.99 -16.87 0.98
CA TRP A 203 -0.73 -16.16 1.07
C TRP A 203 0.15 -16.61 2.23
N GLU A 204 -0.43 -17.20 3.29
CA GLU A 204 0.33 -17.76 4.41
C GLU A 204 1.03 -19.06 4.04
N GLN A 205 0.50 -19.80 3.08
CA GLN A 205 1.10 -21.05 2.57
C GLN A 205 1.92 -20.83 1.29
N LEU A 206 2.08 -19.57 0.84
CA LEU A 206 2.73 -19.28 -0.43
C LEU A 206 4.23 -19.58 -0.36
N ALA A 207 4.65 -20.57 -1.14
CA ALA A 207 6.06 -20.96 -1.28
C ALA A 207 6.27 -21.70 -2.60
N LEU A 208 7.44 -21.57 -3.21
CA LEU A 208 7.80 -22.32 -4.43
C LEU A 208 8.38 -23.66 -4.07
N TYR A 209 7.92 -24.73 -4.73
CA TYR A 209 8.48 -26.07 -4.53
C TYR A 209 9.90 -26.15 -5.08
N ALA A 210 10.80 -26.78 -4.33
CA ALA A 210 12.21 -26.91 -4.65
C ALA A 210 12.67 -28.37 -4.56
N ASP A 211 13.83 -28.66 -5.13
CA ASP A 211 14.54 -29.91 -4.92
C ASP A 211 15.35 -29.88 -3.60
N SER A 212 16.04 -30.98 -3.29
CA SER A 212 16.87 -31.10 -2.09
C SER A 212 18.07 -30.15 -2.05
N LEU A 213 18.40 -29.51 -3.17
CA LEU A 213 19.45 -28.51 -3.31
C LEU A 213 18.91 -27.08 -3.20
N GLY A 214 17.57 -26.92 -3.05
CA GLY A 214 16.89 -25.64 -3.00
C GLY A 214 16.65 -25.01 -4.38
N THR A 215 16.87 -25.74 -5.47
CA THR A 215 16.51 -25.26 -6.82
C THR A 215 15.02 -25.37 -7.01
N VAL A 216 14.38 -24.28 -7.49
CA VAL A 216 12.94 -24.28 -7.73
C VAL A 216 12.58 -25.31 -8.79
N ALA A 217 11.69 -26.22 -8.41
CA ALA A 217 11.15 -27.30 -9.25
C ALA A 217 9.76 -26.90 -9.76
N ALA A 218 9.71 -25.97 -10.71
CA ALA A 218 8.50 -25.28 -11.16
C ALA A 218 7.32 -26.20 -11.52
N LYS A 219 7.61 -27.38 -12.10
CA LYS A 219 6.58 -28.36 -12.51
C LYS A 219 6.17 -29.35 -11.40
N THR A 220 6.75 -29.22 -10.22
CA THR A 220 6.44 -30.09 -9.09
C THR A 220 5.24 -29.53 -8.32
N LYS A 221 4.23 -30.37 -8.09
CA LYS A 221 2.97 -30.00 -7.38
C LYS A 221 3.08 -30.11 -5.85
N SER A 222 4.15 -30.67 -5.35
CA SER A 222 4.44 -30.77 -3.93
C SER A 222 5.90 -31.12 -3.72
N SER A 223 6.50 -30.62 -2.68
CA SER A 223 7.85 -30.98 -2.24
C SER A 223 7.97 -30.70 -0.73
N PRO A 224 8.76 -31.50 0.02
CA PRO A 224 9.15 -31.15 1.38
C PRO A 224 10.13 -29.96 1.41
N PHE A 225 10.68 -29.58 0.27
CA PHE A 225 11.60 -28.44 0.14
C PHE A 225 10.91 -27.31 -0.59
N VAL A 226 11.02 -26.09 -0.07
CA VAL A 226 10.42 -24.90 -0.66
C VAL A 226 11.37 -23.71 -0.61
N GLN A 227 11.14 -22.76 -1.51
CA GLN A 227 11.76 -21.44 -1.50
C GLN A 227 10.70 -20.38 -1.20
N PRO A 228 11.03 -19.34 -0.42
CA PRO A 228 10.10 -18.25 -0.19
C PRO A 228 9.84 -17.46 -1.46
N VAL A 229 8.61 -16.96 -1.60
CA VAL A 229 8.24 -15.92 -2.56
C VAL A 229 8.52 -14.58 -1.89
N LEU A 230 9.32 -13.72 -2.50
CA LEU A 230 9.73 -12.45 -1.93
C LEU A 230 9.01 -11.26 -2.54
N PHE A 231 8.53 -11.40 -3.78
CA PHE A 231 7.72 -10.38 -4.43
C PHE A 231 6.58 -11.00 -5.23
N ALA A 232 5.53 -10.21 -5.44
CA ALA A 232 4.39 -10.60 -6.26
C ALA A 232 3.91 -9.41 -7.09
N ILE A 233 3.75 -9.60 -8.41
CA ILE A 233 3.21 -8.60 -9.32
C ILE A 233 1.78 -8.98 -9.66
N ILE A 234 0.81 -8.15 -9.29
CA ILE A 234 -0.62 -8.50 -9.26
C ILE A 234 -1.37 -7.68 -10.29
N LYS A 235 -2.16 -8.36 -11.16
CA LYS A 235 -3.01 -7.69 -12.15
C LYS A 235 -3.99 -6.78 -11.46
N SER A 236 -3.94 -5.50 -11.81
CA SER A 236 -4.88 -4.50 -11.33
C SER A 236 -5.96 -4.23 -12.36
N THR A 237 -5.57 -3.86 -13.57
CA THR A 237 -6.50 -3.42 -14.61
C THR A 237 -6.11 -3.90 -16.00
N GLU A 238 -7.06 -3.83 -16.93
CA GLU A 238 -6.89 -4.11 -18.34
C GLU A 238 -7.77 -3.18 -19.17
N GLY A 239 -7.24 -2.59 -20.23
CA GLY A 239 -8.03 -1.71 -21.07
C GLY A 239 -8.68 -0.56 -20.30
N VAL A 240 -9.80 -0.05 -20.81
CA VAL A 240 -10.43 1.18 -20.30
C VAL A 240 -11.28 1.00 -19.05
N ASP A 241 -11.80 -0.20 -18.77
CA ASP A 241 -12.83 -0.43 -17.75
C ASP A 241 -12.74 -1.76 -17.00
N TRP A 242 -11.90 -2.69 -17.46
CA TRP A 242 -11.74 -3.96 -16.73
C TRP A 242 -10.84 -3.78 -15.50
N GLN A 243 -11.31 -4.28 -14.36
CA GLN A 243 -10.64 -4.24 -13.07
C GLN A 243 -10.63 -5.64 -12.46
N ALA A 244 -9.48 -6.05 -11.89
CA ALA A 244 -9.35 -7.36 -11.30
C ALA A 244 -10.10 -7.43 -9.96
N GLU A 245 -11.12 -8.29 -9.86
CA GLU A 245 -11.92 -8.47 -8.65
C GLU A 245 -11.08 -8.93 -7.45
N THR A 246 -10.01 -9.69 -7.73
CA THR A 246 -9.11 -10.22 -6.69
C THR A 246 -7.99 -9.25 -6.30
N PHE A 247 -7.80 -8.14 -7.04
CA PHE A 247 -6.65 -7.25 -6.88
C PHE A 247 -6.52 -6.73 -5.45
N LYS A 248 -7.52 -6.04 -4.95
CA LYS A 248 -7.46 -5.41 -3.62
C LYS A 248 -7.10 -6.43 -2.54
N ARG A 249 -7.83 -7.56 -2.49
CA ARG A 249 -7.58 -8.62 -1.51
C ARG A 249 -6.14 -9.17 -1.63
N ASN A 250 -5.72 -9.54 -2.82
CA ASN A 250 -4.39 -10.13 -3.03
C ASN A 250 -3.29 -9.12 -2.72
N PHE A 251 -3.50 -7.85 -3.03
CA PHE A 251 -2.55 -6.78 -2.78
C PHE A 251 -2.37 -6.50 -1.27
N GLU A 252 -3.46 -6.50 -0.50
CA GLU A 252 -3.44 -6.37 0.96
C GLU A 252 -2.81 -7.60 1.63
N GLU A 253 -3.18 -8.82 1.20
CA GLU A 253 -2.66 -10.06 1.76
C GLU A 253 -1.17 -10.27 1.48
N ALA A 254 -0.67 -9.92 0.29
CA ALA A 254 0.76 -9.96 -0.01
C ALA A 254 1.55 -9.09 0.97
N LYS A 255 1.09 -7.84 1.22
CA LYS A 255 1.71 -6.95 2.22
C LYS A 255 1.65 -7.57 3.61
N ARG A 256 0.48 -8.11 4.02
CA ARG A 256 0.31 -8.75 5.32
C ARG A 256 1.31 -9.89 5.55
N CYS A 257 1.63 -10.64 4.51
CA CYS A 257 2.61 -11.72 4.55
C CYS A 257 4.06 -11.26 4.34
N GLY A 258 4.34 -9.95 4.29
CA GLY A 258 5.70 -9.43 4.12
C GLY A 258 6.29 -9.66 2.72
N ILE A 259 5.43 -9.84 1.72
CA ILE A 259 5.82 -10.00 0.31
C ILE A 259 5.81 -8.62 -0.34
N VAL A 260 6.92 -8.24 -0.97
CA VAL A 260 7.01 -6.99 -1.73
C VAL A 260 6.06 -7.09 -2.92
N ARG A 261 5.17 -6.13 -3.06
CA ARG A 261 4.10 -6.21 -4.05
C ARG A 261 4.26 -5.19 -5.16
N GLY A 262 3.77 -5.51 -6.33
CA GLY A 262 3.67 -4.63 -7.49
C GLY A 262 2.32 -4.79 -8.17
N ALA A 263 1.95 -3.84 -9.00
CA ALA A 263 0.70 -3.89 -9.76
C ALA A 263 0.95 -3.72 -11.25
N TYR A 264 0.19 -4.44 -12.09
CA TYR A 264 0.29 -4.29 -13.51
C TYR A 264 -1.02 -3.95 -14.22
N HIS A 265 -0.88 -3.24 -15.36
CA HIS A 265 -1.93 -2.93 -16.31
C HIS A 265 -1.70 -3.65 -17.63
N PHE A 266 -2.71 -4.35 -18.13
CA PHE A 266 -2.67 -5.00 -19.43
C PHE A 266 -3.10 -4.03 -20.53
N LEU A 267 -2.18 -3.69 -21.43
CA LEU A 267 -2.44 -2.72 -22.51
C LEU A 267 -3.38 -3.29 -23.56
N ARG A 268 -4.34 -2.47 -24.00
CA ARG A 268 -5.20 -2.72 -25.16
C ARG A 268 -5.08 -1.59 -26.19
N LEU A 269 -5.36 -1.88 -27.48
CA LEU A 269 -5.45 -0.86 -28.52
C LEU A 269 -6.84 -0.21 -28.51
N SER A 270 -7.15 0.49 -27.44
CA SER A 270 -8.38 1.26 -27.23
C SER A 270 -8.01 2.63 -26.65
N ASP A 271 -8.97 3.45 -26.24
CA ASP A 271 -8.72 4.77 -25.65
C ASP A 271 -7.64 4.73 -24.56
N ILE A 272 -6.48 5.29 -24.87
CA ILE A 272 -5.32 5.23 -23.97
C ILE A 272 -5.50 6.13 -22.74
N ASP A 273 -6.20 7.26 -22.85
CA ASP A 273 -6.48 8.14 -21.72
C ASP A 273 -7.44 7.46 -20.73
N GLY A 274 -8.41 6.72 -21.24
CA GLY A 274 -9.29 5.86 -20.44
C GLY A 274 -8.52 4.76 -19.70
N GLN A 275 -7.53 4.12 -20.34
CA GLN A 275 -6.69 3.10 -19.72
C GLN A 275 -5.81 3.65 -18.59
N ILE A 276 -5.16 4.80 -18.83
CA ILE A 276 -4.36 5.51 -17.82
C ILE A 276 -5.25 5.84 -16.61
N LYS A 277 -6.43 6.40 -16.87
CA LYS A 277 -7.38 6.73 -15.80
C LYS A 277 -7.83 5.49 -15.03
N ASN A 278 -8.17 4.40 -15.73
CA ASN A 278 -8.59 3.14 -15.11
C ASN A 278 -7.52 2.61 -14.14
N PHE A 279 -6.23 2.60 -14.57
CA PHE A 279 -5.14 2.15 -13.72
C PHE A 279 -4.94 3.07 -12.50
N ILE A 280 -4.82 4.38 -12.69
CA ILE A 280 -4.56 5.34 -11.62
C ILE A 280 -5.68 5.37 -10.58
N ASP A 281 -6.93 5.31 -11.02
CA ASP A 281 -8.09 5.37 -10.10
C ASP A 281 -8.27 4.07 -9.30
N HIS A 282 -7.84 2.93 -9.85
CA HIS A 282 -8.05 1.61 -9.22
C HIS A 282 -6.85 1.12 -8.42
N THR A 283 -5.65 1.63 -8.71
CA THR A 283 -4.39 1.12 -8.14
C THR A 283 -3.84 2.12 -7.13
N VAL A 284 -3.84 1.76 -5.85
CA VAL A 284 -3.20 2.56 -4.81
C VAL A 284 -1.90 1.87 -4.42
N LEU A 285 -0.77 2.52 -4.70
CA LEU A 285 0.56 2.05 -4.34
C LEU A 285 1.08 2.81 -3.13
N GLU A 286 1.80 2.11 -2.27
CA GLU A 286 2.35 2.62 -1.02
C GLU A 286 3.88 2.56 -1.02
N PRO A 287 4.55 3.32 -0.15
CA PRO A 287 6.01 3.24 0.00
C PRO A 287 6.51 1.82 0.15
N GLY A 288 7.54 1.47 -0.62
CA GLY A 288 8.11 0.12 -0.66
C GLY A 288 7.42 -0.87 -1.61
N ASP A 289 6.34 -0.48 -2.27
CA ASP A 289 5.79 -1.25 -3.40
C ASP A 289 6.73 -1.15 -4.62
N LEU A 290 6.74 -2.18 -5.46
CA LEU A 290 7.49 -2.17 -6.74
C LEU A 290 6.96 -1.10 -7.68
N PRO A 291 7.76 -0.65 -8.67
CA PRO A 291 7.27 0.23 -9.71
C PRO A 291 6.05 -0.37 -10.42
N PRO A 292 5.10 0.47 -10.88
CA PRO A 292 3.99 0.02 -11.73
C PRO A 292 4.51 -0.70 -12.98
N VAL A 293 3.79 -1.71 -13.45
CA VAL A 293 4.18 -2.47 -14.63
C VAL A 293 3.16 -2.27 -15.76
N LEU A 294 3.66 -1.92 -16.95
CA LEU A 294 2.87 -1.99 -18.18
C LEU A 294 3.09 -3.35 -18.84
N ASP A 295 2.02 -4.12 -18.96
CA ASP A 295 2.02 -5.41 -19.65
C ASP A 295 1.68 -5.21 -21.13
N MET A 296 2.68 -5.43 -22.00
CA MET A 296 2.58 -5.21 -23.44
C MET A 296 2.78 -6.53 -24.20
N GLU A 297 1.71 -7.28 -24.34
CA GLU A 297 1.68 -8.59 -25.02
C GLU A 297 0.48 -8.73 -25.98
N LEU A 298 0.22 -7.71 -26.76
CA LEU A 298 -0.86 -7.72 -27.77
C LEU A 298 -0.69 -8.90 -28.75
N ASP A 299 -1.80 -9.44 -29.25
CA ASP A 299 -1.77 -10.48 -30.30
C ASP A 299 -0.81 -10.09 -31.43
N LYS A 300 0.04 -11.03 -31.87
CA LYS A 300 1.11 -10.78 -32.86
C LYS A 300 0.59 -10.20 -34.17
N LYS A 301 -0.61 -10.60 -34.63
CA LYS A 301 -1.19 -10.06 -35.88
C LYS A 301 -1.71 -8.64 -35.67
N LEU A 302 -2.25 -8.37 -34.48
CA LEU A 302 -2.69 -7.04 -34.10
C LEU A 302 -1.52 -6.10 -33.99
N MET A 303 -0.46 -6.54 -33.30
CA MET A 303 0.79 -5.78 -33.14
C MET A 303 1.49 -5.50 -34.46
N ALA A 304 1.61 -6.49 -35.35
CA ALA A 304 2.24 -6.32 -36.66
C ALA A 304 1.55 -5.24 -37.52
N LYS A 305 0.23 -5.05 -37.34
CA LYS A 305 -0.56 -4.04 -38.06
C LYS A 305 -0.53 -2.66 -37.42
N ASN A 306 -0.29 -2.59 -36.13
CA ASN A 306 -0.47 -1.38 -35.33
C ASN A 306 0.76 -1.03 -34.45
N LYS A 307 1.94 -1.49 -34.88
CA LYS A 307 3.20 -1.37 -34.11
C LYS A 307 3.46 0.05 -33.59
N ASP A 308 3.38 1.04 -34.45
CA ASP A 308 3.70 2.42 -34.09
C ASP A 308 2.66 2.98 -33.12
N LEU A 309 1.36 2.70 -33.33
CA LEU A 309 0.29 3.08 -32.42
C LEU A 309 0.44 2.40 -31.05
N ALA A 310 0.78 1.11 -31.03
CA ALA A 310 1.00 0.37 -29.79
C ALA A 310 2.17 0.95 -28.99
N CYS A 311 3.29 1.29 -29.66
CA CYS A 311 4.42 1.96 -29.04
C CYS A 311 4.07 3.37 -28.52
N GLU A 312 3.31 4.15 -29.29
CA GLU A 312 2.80 5.48 -28.88
C GLU A 312 1.93 5.34 -27.60
N TYR A 313 1.02 4.38 -27.57
CA TYR A 313 0.17 4.14 -26.42
C TYR A 313 0.97 3.70 -25.19
N ALA A 314 1.95 2.82 -25.38
CA ALA A 314 2.83 2.39 -24.31
C ALA A 314 3.63 3.57 -23.72
N HIS A 315 4.26 4.42 -24.56
CA HIS A 315 4.95 5.61 -24.08
C HIS A 315 4.02 6.56 -23.33
N LYS A 316 2.83 6.82 -23.88
CA LYS A 316 1.85 7.72 -23.23
C LYS A 316 1.41 7.20 -21.86
N TRP A 317 1.20 5.88 -21.74
CA TRP A 317 0.87 5.26 -20.46
C TRP A 317 2.02 5.36 -19.47
N LEU A 318 3.23 4.97 -19.89
CA LEU A 318 4.44 5.00 -19.07
C LEU A 318 4.73 6.41 -18.52
N ASP A 319 4.69 7.44 -19.39
CA ASP A 319 4.91 8.82 -18.99
C ASP A 319 3.86 9.34 -18.00
N ALA A 320 2.59 9.01 -18.23
CA ALA A 320 1.50 9.46 -17.37
C ALA A 320 1.55 8.80 -15.98
N VAL A 321 1.87 7.51 -15.94
CA VAL A 321 1.98 6.74 -14.70
C VAL A 321 3.24 7.13 -13.92
N GLU A 322 4.37 7.35 -14.59
CA GLU A 322 5.57 7.92 -13.97
C GLU A 322 5.28 9.28 -13.32
N LYS A 323 4.58 10.14 -14.04
CA LYS A 323 4.19 11.46 -13.51
C LYS A 323 3.28 11.35 -12.28
N HIS A 324 2.40 10.36 -12.23
CA HIS A 324 1.45 10.17 -11.13
C HIS A 324 2.12 9.62 -9.87
N TYR A 325 2.90 8.53 -10.00
CA TYR A 325 3.51 7.86 -8.86
C TYR A 325 4.89 8.42 -8.49
N GLY A 326 5.55 9.15 -9.40
CA GLY A 326 6.87 9.73 -9.18
C GLY A 326 8.02 8.74 -9.34
N VAL A 327 7.74 7.56 -9.89
CA VAL A 327 8.73 6.53 -10.21
C VAL A 327 8.54 6.03 -11.63
N LYS A 328 9.64 5.66 -12.28
CA LYS A 328 9.61 5.14 -13.64
C LYS A 328 9.00 3.75 -13.68
N PRO A 329 7.93 3.50 -14.45
CA PRO A 329 7.31 2.18 -14.53
C PRO A 329 8.22 1.17 -15.21
N MET A 330 7.98 -0.12 -14.95
CA MET A 330 8.59 -1.23 -15.66
C MET A 330 7.77 -1.63 -16.89
N LEU A 331 8.41 -2.24 -17.86
CA LEU A 331 7.75 -2.77 -19.05
C LEU A 331 7.85 -4.31 -19.09
N TYR A 332 6.68 -4.98 -19.03
CA TYR A 332 6.59 -6.41 -19.23
C TYR A 332 6.28 -6.77 -20.69
N THR A 333 6.97 -7.76 -21.21
CA THR A 333 6.70 -8.38 -22.50
C THR A 333 7.45 -9.70 -22.66
N TYR A 334 7.22 -10.42 -23.77
CA TYR A 334 8.03 -11.58 -24.16
C TYR A 334 9.37 -11.18 -24.77
N ASP A 335 10.43 -11.97 -24.56
CA ASP A 335 11.76 -11.79 -25.18
C ASP A 335 11.68 -11.66 -26.71
N SER A 336 10.90 -12.55 -27.36
CA SER A 336 10.68 -12.45 -28.80
C SER A 336 9.93 -11.17 -29.19
N TYR A 337 9.00 -10.72 -28.37
CA TYR A 337 8.18 -9.54 -28.66
C TYR A 337 9.03 -8.25 -28.55
N TYR A 338 9.89 -8.15 -27.53
CA TYR A 338 10.87 -7.06 -27.44
C TYR A 338 11.74 -6.99 -28.70
N ASN A 339 12.35 -8.11 -29.11
CA ASN A 339 13.25 -8.15 -30.27
C ASN A 339 12.54 -7.81 -31.59
N ASP A 340 11.29 -8.28 -31.79
CA ASP A 340 10.53 -8.09 -33.03
C ASP A 340 9.89 -6.70 -33.14
N TYR A 341 9.49 -6.10 -32.00
CA TYR A 341 8.60 -4.95 -32.03
C TYR A 341 9.09 -3.72 -31.25
N LEU A 342 9.80 -3.89 -30.13
CA LEU A 342 10.10 -2.78 -29.21
C LEU A 342 11.53 -2.27 -29.29
N LYS A 343 12.46 -3.13 -29.69
CA LYS A 343 13.89 -2.78 -29.82
C LYS A 343 14.09 -1.56 -30.74
N GLY A 344 14.79 -0.54 -30.23
CA GLY A 344 15.03 0.72 -30.95
C GLY A 344 13.79 1.62 -31.12
N LYS A 345 12.75 1.40 -30.32
CA LYS A 345 11.53 2.23 -30.28
C LYS A 345 11.45 3.14 -29.05
N GLY A 346 12.57 3.39 -28.37
CA GLY A 346 12.65 4.32 -27.24
C GLY A 346 12.33 3.69 -25.88
N PHE A 347 12.35 2.36 -25.78
CA PHE A 347 12.10 1.65 -24.52
C PHE A 347 13.38 1.22 -23.81
N ASP A 348 14.54 1.39 -24.41
CA ASP A 348 15.82 0.83 -23.90
C ASP A 348 16.27 1.45 -22.55
N ASP A 349 15.67 2.57 -22.13
CA ASP A 349 15.92 3.21 -20.83
C ASP A 349 14.95 2.77 -19.71
N TYR A 350 14.00 1.88 -20.01
CA TYR A 350 13.07 1.33 -19.01
C TYR A 350 13.63 0.04 -18.40
N ASP A 351 13.27 -0.20 -17.14
CA ASP A 351 13.53 -1.47 -16.49
C ASP A 351 12.56 -2.52 -17.04
N PHE A 352 13.09 -3.70 -17.38
CA PHE A 352 12.30 -4.75 -18.03
C PHE A 352 11.96 -5.90 -17.11
N PHE A 353 10.72 -6.36 -17.24
CA PHE A 353 10.23 -7.65 -16.77
C PHE A 353 9.92 -8.49 -18.00
N ILE A 354 10.70 -9.54 -18.26
CA ILE A 354 10.65 -10.29 -19.52
C ILE A 354 10.28 -11.75 -19.32
N ALA A 355 9.27 -12.20 -20.07
CA ALA A 355 8.94 -13.60 -20.18
C ALA A 355 9.81 -14.31 -21.22
N ARG A 356 10.47 -15.37 -20.76
CA ARG A 356 11.24 -16.30 -21.61
C ARG A 356 11.28 -17.66 -20.95
N TYR A 357 10.56 -18.62 -21.52
CA TYR A 357 10.42 -19.98 -21.00
C TYR A 357 11.52 -20.89 -21.56
N HIS A 358 12.77 -20.57 -21.20
CA HIS A 358 13.99 -21.25 -21.67
C HIS A 358 14.99 -21.35 -20.51
N GLU A 359 16.04 -22.18 -20.67
CA GLU A 359 17.09 -22.31 -19.65
C GLU A 359 17.94 -21.05 -19.50
N ASP A 360 18.11 -20.29 -20.59
CA ASP A 360 18.90 -19.05 -20.62
C ASP A 360 18.05 -17.82 -20.35
N GLN A 361 18.60 -16.92 -19.55
CA GLN A 361 18.05 -15.61 -19.25
C GLN A 361 17.87 -14.74 -20.52
N PRO A 362 16.80 -13.90 -20.60
CA PRO A 362 16.64 -12.92 -21.68
C PRO A 362 17.84 -11.99 -21.80
N ARG A 363 18.11 -11.50 -23.02
CA ARG A 363 19.19 -10.54 -23.31
C ARG A 363 18.60 -9.21 -23.75
N VAL A 364 18.06 -8.48 -22.79
CA VAL A 364 17.53 -7.12 -22.99
C VAL A 364 18.30 -6.13 -22.08
N PRO A 365 18.36 -4.82 -22.43
CA PRO A 365 18.90 -3.83 -21.51
C PRO A 365 18.07 -3.81 -20.23
N HIS A 366 18.68 -3.44 -19.11
CA HIS A 366 17.99 -3.24 -17.83
C HIS A 366 16.95 -4.34 -17.48
N LEU A 367 17.35 -5.61 -17.67
CA LEU A 367 16.53 -6.75 -17.25
C LEU A 367 16.54 -6.86 -15.72
N GLU A 368 15.43 -6.58 -15.10
CA GLU A 368 15.29 -6.69 -13.64
C GLU A 368 14.56 -7.97 -13.22
N ILE A 369 13.51 -8.35 -13.95
CA ILE A 369 12.72 -9.54 -13.62
C ILE A 369 12.62 -10.44 -14.86
N TRP A 370 12.84 -11.72 -14.64
CA TRP A 370 12.68 -12.78 -15.63
C TRP A 370 11.57 -13.73 -15.22
N GLN A 371 10.46 -13.76 -15.97
CA GLN A 371 9.43 -14.79 -15.88
C GLN A 371 9.93 -16.03 -16.63
N PHE A 372 10.29 -17.06 -15.89
CA PHE A 372 10.94 -18.24 -16.46
C PHE A 372 9.98 -19.40 -16.76
N THR A 373 8.72 -19.31 -16.30
CA THR A 373 7.64 -20.26 -16.64
C THR A 373 6.26 -19.64 -16.39
N GLU A 374 5.27 -20.02 -17.22
CA GLU A 374 3.85 -19.62 -17.11
C GLU A 374 2.97 -20.73 -16.50
N ASP A 375 3.50 -21.89 -16.20
CA ASP A 375 2.76 -23.06 -15.75
C ASP A 375 3.45 -23.76 -14.56
N GLY A 376 4.02 -22.93 -13.66
CA GLY A 376 4.60 -23.37 -12.41
C GLY A 376 3.53 -23.76 -11.36
N TYR A 377 3.99 -24.36 -10.27
CA TYR A 377 3.17 -24.68 -9.10
C TYR A 377 3.81 -24.09 -7.85
N ALA A 378 2.96 -23.57 -6.97
CA ALA A 378 3.34 -23.01 -5.68
C ALA A 378 2.37 -23.48 -4.59
N GLY A 379 2.87 -23.61 -3.37
CA GLY A 379 2.02 -23.77 -2.19
C GLY A 379 1.07 -22.58 -2.08
N GLY A 380 -0.14 -22.80 -1.55
CA GLY A 380 -1.12 -21.72 -1.41
C GLY A 380 -1.90 -21.36 -2.68
N ILE A 381 -1.51 -21.90 -3.87
CA ILE A 381 -2.18 -21.68 -5.15
C ILE A 381 -2.67 -23.01 -5.71
N THR A 382 -3.94 -23.09 -6.11
CA THR A 382 -4.55 -24.33 -6.61
C THR A 382 -4.44 -24.51 -8.13
N THR A 383 -4.13 -23.46 -8.85
CA THR A 383 -3.90 -23.45 -10.30
C THR A 383 -2.40 -23.41 -10.63
N THR A 384 -2.05 -23.35 -11.91
CA THR A 384 -0.70 -22.93 -12.30
C THR A 384 -0.50 -21.44 -12.05
N VAL A 385 0.74 -21.04 -11.91
CA VAL A 385 1.14 -19.66 -11.65
C VAL A 385 2.45 -19.35 -12.36
N ASP A 386 2.60 -18.11 -12.78
CA ASP A 386 3.80 -17.58 -13.38
C ASP A 386 4.88 -17.42 -12.29
N LEU A 387 6.09 -17.95 -12.58
CA LEU A 387 7.20 -17.88 -11.63
C LEU A 387 8.31 -16.99 -12.17
N ASP A 388 8.77 -16.11 -11.29
CA ASP A 388 9.71 -15.05 -11.60
C ASP A 388 11.01 -15.16 -10.82
N ILE A 389 12.06 -14.61 -11.40
CA ILE A 389 13.35 -14.40 -10.74
C ILE A 389 13.74 -12.93 -10.94
N PHE A 390 14.02 -12.24 -9.85
CA PHE A 390 14.78 -10.99 -9.92
C PHE A 390 16.23 -11.30 -10.31
N THR A 391 16.79 -10.55 -11.25
CA THR A 391 18.08 -10.88 -11.88
C THR A 391 19.31 -10.66 -10.99
N GLY A 392 19.11 -9.96 -9.87
CA GLY A 392 20.13 -9.75 -8.84
C GLY A 392 20.02 -10.71 -7.65
N ASP A 393 20.80 -10.41 -6.63
CA ASP A 393 20.75 -11.06 -5.33
C ASP A 393 19.78 -10.31 -4.36
N TYR A 394 19.70 -10.77 -3.11
CA TYR A 394 18.85 -10.12 -2.09
C TYR A 394 19.24 -8.67 -1.80
N LYS A 395 20.54 -8.37 -1.83
CA LYS A 395 21.00 -7.02 -1.55
C LYS A 395 20.61 -6.06 -2.67
N THR A 396 20.80 -6.50 -3.91
CA THR A 396 20.43 -5.72 -5.09
C THR A 396 18.91 -5.60 -5.23
N PHE A 397 18.16 -6.63 -4.79
CA PHE A 397 16.69 -6.52 -4.73
C PHE A 397 16.21 -5.47 -3.72
N ASP A 398 16.79 -5.44 -2.51
CA ASP A 398 16.45 -4.40 -1.55
C ASP A 398 16.82 -3.00 -2.06
N GLN A 399 17.99 -2.87 -2.70
CA GLN A 399 18.40 -1.61 -3.34
C GLN A 399 17.42 -1.21 -4.46
N PHE A 400 16.98 -2.18 -5.26
CA PHE A 400 16.00 -1.93 -6.31
C PHE A 400 14.67 -1.43 -5.73
N VAL A 401 14.17 -2.05 -4.67
CA VAL A 401 12.94 -1.60 -3.98
C VAL A 401 13.13 -0.21 -3.38
N GLU A 402 14.28 0.08 -2.76
CA GLU A 402 14.57 1.38 -2.14
C GLU A 402 14.74 2.49 -3.17
N GLU A 403 15.44 2.24 -4.29
CA GLU A 403 15.80 3.25 -5.28
C GLU A 403 14.74 3.44 -6.38
N LYS A 404 14.05 2.36 -6.76
CA LYS A 404 13.10 2.33 -7.88
C LYS A 404 11.65 2.16 -7.44
N GLY A 405 11.39 1.57 -6.29
CA GLY A 405 10.05 1.38 -5.73
C GLY A 405 9.37 2.71 -5.38
N ILE A 406 8.12 2.61 -4.95
CA ILE A 406 7.34 3.78 -4.53
C ILE A 406 8.02 4.42 -3.31
N PRO A 407 8.41 5.70 -3.39
CA PRO A 407 9.15 6.36 -2.33
C PRO A 407 8.26 6.78 -1.17
N ASP A 408 8.87 6.92 0.02
CA ASP A 408 8.26 7.66 1.11
C ASP A 408 8.01 9.10 0.66
N ARG A 409 6.75 9.49 0.50
CA ARG A 409 6.44 10.89 0.24
C ARG A 409 6.61 11.66 1.55
N PRO A 410 7.35 12.78 1.57
CA PRO A 410 7.31 13.65 2.73
C PRO A 410 5.86 14.12 2.92
N ILE A 411 5.32 13.85 4.10
CA ILE A 411 4.00 14.27 4.56
C ILE A 411 3.94 15.80 4.62
#